data_341d4570dde8975f83df3c51a5f71fba
#
_entry.id   341d4570dde8975f83df3c51a5f71fba
#
_cell.length_a   1.000
_cell.length_b   1.000
_cell.length_c   1.000
_cell.angle_alpha   90.00
_cell.angle_beta   90.00
_cell.angle_gamma   90.00
#
_symmetry.space_group_name_H-M   'P 1'
#
loop_
_entity.id
_entity.type
_entity.pdbx_description
1 polymer ?
#
loop_
_entity_poly.entity_id
_entity_poly.type
_entity_poly.pdbx_seq_one_letter_code
_entity_poly.pdbx_strand_id
1 'polypeptide(L)'
;MKLIMHGLYAICKLAMFSLQTSTAQSVQPDDLGFIIATPDDLFQGGARSETNYGDPSKPGLYVIRITFPPGAGSRPHYHSTARYITVIKGTWYTSWGPKADIYNPDDMLAVPEGTFIYQPPEGHHYDMAKDEEVIVQIMGMGPVITTQIPQPGQ
;
A
#
# COMPACT_ATOMS: atom_id res chain seq x y z
N MET A 1 18.36 -57.04 41.01
CA MET A 1 18.92 -55.96 40.14
C MET A 1 17.76 -55.41 39.34
N LYS A 2 17.14 -54.28 39.80
CA LYS A 2 15.95 -53.68 39.17
C LYS A 2 16.43 -52.46 38.37
N LEU A 3 16.21 -52.53 37.05
CA LEU A 3 16.48 -51.43 36.12
C LEU A 3 15.28 -50.48 36.14
N ILE A 4 15.49 -49.21 36.52
CA ILE A 4 14.48 -48.16 36.49
C ILE A 4 14.69 -47.38 35.19
N MET A 5 13.75 -47.53 34.24
CA MET A 5 13.69 -46.70 33.04
C MET A 5 13.01 -45.36 33.37
N HIS A 6 13.74 -44.23 33.22
CA HIS A 6 13.18 -42.91 33.29
C HIS A 6 12.76 -42.49 31.88
N GLY A 7 11.44 -42.40 31.66
CA GLY A 7 10.86 -41.87 30.45
C GLY A 7 10.91 -40.35 30.47
N LEU A 8 11.63 -39.74 29.50
CA LEU A 8 11.67 -38.29 29.27
C LEU A 8 10.44 -37.92 28.44
N TYR A 9 9.46 -37.28 29.05
CA TYR A 9 8.37 -36.65 28.31
C TYR A 9 8.83 -35.27 27.80
N ALA A 10 9.11 -35.15 26.51
CA ALA A 10 9.32 -33.88 25.83
C ALA A 10 7.96 -33.20 25.58
N ILE A 11 7.68 -32.14 26.32
CA ILE A 11 6.49 -31.29 26.11
C ILE A 11 6.81 -30.34 24.97
N CYS A 12 6.29 -30.64 23.79
CA CYS A 12 6.33 -29.71 22.63
C CYS A 12 5.35 -28.59 22.87
N LYS A 13 5.84 -27.37 23.27
CA LYS A 13 5.02 -26.17 23.35
C LYS A 13 4.78 -25.65 21.94
N LEU A 14 3.60 -25.92 21.41
CA LEU A 14 3.10 -25.32 20.18
C LEU A 14 2.82 -23.84 20.45
N ALA A 15 3.70 -22.93 19.99
CA ALA A 15 3.44 -21.52 20.03
C ALA A 15 2.38 -21.17 18.98
N MET A 16 1.16 -20.90 19.43
CA MET A 16 0.12 -20.33 18.56
C MET A 16 0.50 -18.87 18.26
N PHE A 17 0.98 -18.64 17.04
CA PHE A 17 1.08 -17.30 16.49
C PHE A 17 -0.33 -16.81 16.14
N SER A 18 -0.91 -15.98 17.00
CA SER A 18 -2.13 -15.26 16.67
C SER A 18 -1.78 -14.18 15.63
N LEU A 19 -2.27 -14.34 14.39
CA LEU A 19 -2.30 -13.25 13.42
C LEU A 19 -3.22 -12.15 13.98
N GLN A 20 -2.63 -11.09 14.50
CA GLN A 20 -3.35 -9.86 14.76
C GLN A 20 -3.59 -9.16 13.42
N THR A 21 -4.81 -9.24 12.92
CA THR A 21 -5.28 -8.37 11.85
C THR A 21 -5.40 -6.97 12.43
N SER A 22 -4.43 -6.10 12.17
CA SER A 22 -4.52 -4.68 12.46
C SER A 22 -5.60 -4.09 11.55
N THR A 23 -6.78 -3.84 12.11
CA THR A 23 -7.80 -3.02 11.46
C THR A 23 -7.30 -1.57 11.49
N ALA A 24 -7.06 -0.98 10.33
CA ALA A 24 -6.77 0.46 10.22
C ALA A 24 -7.88 1.23 10.94
N GLN A 25 -7.53 1.96 12.01
CA GLN A 25 -8.47 2.74 12.78
C GLN A 25 -8.72 4.03 12.00
N SER A 26 -9.90 4.17 11.41
CA SER A 26 -10.31 5.42 10.76
C SER A 26 -10.38 6.53 11.80
N VAL A 27 -9.68 7.64 11.56
CA VAL A 27 -9.77 8.84 12.41
C VAL A 27 -11.21 9.34 12.35
N GLN A 28 -11.84 9.51 13.50
CA GLN A 28 -13.23 9.96 13.59
C GLN A 28 -13.29 11.50 13.61
N PRO A 29 -14.34 12.12 13.05
CA PRO A 29 -14.56 13.55 13.17
C PRO A 29 -14.74 13.97 14.64
N ASP A 30 -14.28 15.18 14.96
CA ASP A 30 -14.61 15.83 16.24
C ASP A 30 -16.09 16.30 16.25
N ASP A 31 -16.51 16.91 17.35
CA ASP A 31 -17.89 17.41 17.56
C ASP A 31 -18.28 18.53 16.56
N LEU A 32 -17.32 19.14 15.89
CA LEU A 32 -17.51 20.18 14.86
C LEU A 32 -17.41 19.62 13.44
N GLY A 33 -17.13 18.31 13.29
CA GLY A 33 -17.00 17.63 12.01
C GLY A 33 -15.61 17.72 11.38
N PHE A 34 -14.58 18.21 12.11
CA PHE A 34 -13.20 18.21 11.63
C PHE A 34 -12.56 16.84 11.81
N ILE A 35 -11.85 16.39 10.79
CA ILE A 35 -11.00 15.21 10.84
C ILE A 35 -9.55 15.67 10.89
N ILE A 36 -8.90 15.48 12.03
CA ILE A 36 -7.49 15.82 12.25
C ILE A 36 -6.74 14.53 12.50
N ALA A 37 -5.89 14.13 11.55
CA ALA A 37 -5.07 12.93 11.64
C ALA A 37 -3.60 13.31 11.73
N THR A 38 -2.97 12.97 12.84
CA THR A 38 -1.52 13.15 13.05
C THR A 38 -0.73 12.04 12.34
N PRO A 39 0.59 12.17 12.16
CA PRO A 39 1.40 11.06 11.65
C PRO A 39 1.25 9.77 12.46
N ASP A 40 1.09 9.86 13.77
CA ASP A 40 0.92 8.69 14.65
C ASP A 40 -0.43 7.99 14.44
N ASP A 41 -1.46 8.73 14.03
CA ASP A 41 -2.76 8.16 13.67
C ASP A 41 -2.72 7.46 12.30
N LEU A 42 -1.86 7.93 11.40
CA LEU A 42 -1.81 7.54 9.99
C LEU A 42 -0.76 6.48 9.68
N PHE A 43 0.22 6.27 10.57
CA PHE A 43 1.32 5.32 10.36
C PHE A 43 1.35 4.27 11.48
N GLN A 44 0.27 3.52 11.60
CA GLN A 44 0.18 2.37 12.50
C GLN A 44 1.02 1.21 11.94
N GLY A 45 2.28 1.20 12.28
CA GLY A 45 3.36 0.27 11.91
C GLY A 45 3.00 -0.98 11.11
N GLY A 46 3.36 -1.00 9.83
CA GLY A 46 3.24 -2.14 8.93
C GLY A 46 2.01 -2.14 8.02
N ALA A 47 1.07 -1.21 8.15
CA ALA A 47 -0.03 -1.06 7.21
C ALA A 47 0.51 -0.51 5.89
N ARG A 48 0.24 -1.24 4.80
CA ARG A 48 0.67 -0.87 3.47
C ARG A 48 -0.22 0.18 2.81
N SER A 49 -1.47 0.27 3.26
CA SER A 49 -2.46 1.25 2.79
C SER A 49 -3.36 1.65 3.95
N GLU A 50 -3.53 2.93 4.14
CA GLU A 50 -4.34 3.53 5.20
C GLU A 50 -5.38 4.46 4.58
N THR A 51 -6.64 4.32 5.01
CA THR A 51 -7.71 5.20 4.56
C THR A 51 -7.84 6.37 5.52
N ASN A 52 -7.49 7.56 5.04
CA ASN A 52 -7.55 8.80 5.82
C ASN A 52 -8.95 9.44 5.76
N TYR A 53 -9.66 9.24 4.65
CA TYR A 53 -11.02 9.75 4.45
C TYR A 53 -11.76 8.91 3.41
N GLY A 54 -13.06 8.74 3.60
CA GLY A 54 -13.93 8.03 2.66
C GLY A 54 -13.62 6.54 2.54
N ASP A 55 -14.03 5.97 1.42
CA ASP A 55 -13.84 4.54 1.10
C ASP A 55 -13.63 4.40 -0.42
N PRO A 56 -12.45 3.95 -0.88
CA PRO A 56 -12.21 3.81 -2.32
C PRO A 56 -13.10 2.77 -3.02
N SER A 57 -13.78 1.90 -2.28
CA SER A 57 -14.72 0.92 -2.82
C SER A 57 -16.15 1.45 -3.00
N LYS A 58 -16.46 2.64 -2.49
CA LYS A 58 -17.79 3.25 -2.49
C LYS A 58 -17.83 4.54 -3.30
N PRO A 59 -19.02 4.97 -3.77
CA PRO A 59 -19.17 6.28 -4.39
C PRO A 59 -18.79 7.41 -3.44
N GLY A 60 -18.00 8.38 -3.92
CA GLY A 60 -17.60 9.58 -3.19
C GLY A 60 -16.09 9.80 -3.19
N LEU A 61 -15.69 10.91 -2.58
CA LEU A 61 -14.29 11.25 -2.39
C LEU A 61 -13.62 10.28 -1.40
N TYR A 62 -12.42 9.86 -1.73
CA TYR A 62 -11.55 9.15 -0.80
C TYR A 62 -10.15 9.78 -0.77
N VAL A 63 -9.47 9.60 0.38
CA VAL A 63 -8.05 9.91 0.56
C VAL A 63 -7.40 8.72 1.25
N ILE A 64 -6.36 8.17 0.63
CA ILE A 64 -5.56 7.08 1.20
C ILE A 64 -4.08 7.47 1.20
N ARG A 65 -3.32 6.87 2.11
CA ARG A 65 -1.86 6.84 2.06
C ARG A 65 -1.36 5.43 1.86
N ILE A 66 -0.34 5.29 1.03
CA ILE A 66 0.32 4.02 0.77
C ILE A 66 1.79 4.17 1.16
N THR A 67 2.26 3.25 2.00
CA THR A 67 3.67 3.10 2.35
C THR A 67 4.26 1.95 1.55
N PHE A 68 5.29 2.25 0.79
CA PHE A 68 6.08 1.28 0.06
C PHE A 68 7.42 1.08 0.78
N PRO A 69 7.65 -0.06 1.44
CA PRO A 69 8.99 -0.38 1.92
C PRO A 69 9.98 -0.54 0.75
N PRO A 70 11.30 -0.44 1.00
CA PRO A 70 12.30 -0.63 -0.03
C PRO A 70 12.08 -1.92 -0.84
N GLY A 71 12.16 -1.85 -2.16
CA GLY A 71 11.92 -2.94 -3.10
C GLY A 71 10.45 -3.26 -3.38
N ALA A 72 9.49 -2.65 -2.66
CA ALA A 72 8.07 -2.87 -2.92
C ALA A 72 7.56 -2.01 -4.08
N GLY A 73 6.60 -2.55 -4.83
CA GLY A 73 6.00 -1.85 -5.96
C GLY A 73 4.82 -2.60 -6.56
N SER A 74 4.30 -2.06 -7.65
CA SER A 74 3.21 -2.63 -8.43
C SER A 74 3.70 -3.19 -9.76
N ARG A 75 2.85 -3.99 -10.40
CA ARG A 75 3.01 -4.43 -11.78
C ARG A 75 2.14 -3.57 -12.69
N PRO A 76 2.35 -3.59 -14.02
CA PRO A 76 1.53 -2.86 -14.99
C PRO A 76 0.03 -3.03 -14.73
N HIS A 77 -0.66 -1.91 -14.53
CA HIS A 77 -2.07 -1.86 -14.24
C HIS A 77 -2.66 -0.47 -14.58
N TYR A 78 -3.97 -0.35 -14.45
CA TYR A 78 -4.68 0.91 -14.53
C TYR A 78 -5.87 0.94 -13.56
N HIS A 79 -6.43 2.13 -13.35
CA HIS A 79 -7.59 2.34 -12.50
C HIS A 79 -8.76 2.93 -13.28
N SER A 80 -9.98 2.55 -12.91
CA SER A 80 -11.21 3.00 -13.57
C SER A 80 -11.51 4.49 -13.41
N THR A 81 -10.91 5.16 -12.41
CA THR A 81 -11.15 6.58 -12.09
C THR A 81 -9.84 7.35 -11.98
N ALA A 82 -9.91 8.67 -12.18
CA ALA A 82 -8.76 9.54 -12.01
C ALA A 82 -8.24 9.54 -10.56
N ARG A 83 -6.93 9.71 -10.41
CA ARG A 83 -6.25 9.81 -9.14
C ARG A 83 -5.33 11.03 -9.10
N TYR A 84 -5.28 11.66 -7.93
CA TYR A 84 -4.46 12.82 -7.63
C TYR A 84 -3.47 12.38 -6.55
N ILE A 85 -2.19 12.32 -6.91
CA ILE A 85 -1.15 11.68 -6.10
C ILE A 85 -0.14 12.73 -5.67
N THR A 86 0.26 12.69 -4.41
CA THR A 86 1.37 13.50 -3.89
C THR A 86 2.38 12.57 -3.24
N VAL A 87 3.65 12.71 -3.62
CA VAL A 87 4.76 12.03 -2.95
C VAL A 87 5.03 12.76 -1.63
N ILE A 88 4.77 12.09 -0.51
CA ILE A 88 4.91 12.64 0.84
C ILE A 88 6.32 12.45 1.39
N LYS A 89 6.96 11.31 1.03
CA LYS A 89 8.29 10.94 1.51
C LYS A 89 9.02 10.10 0.48
N GLY A 90 10.31 10.33 0.33
CA GLY A 90 11.22 9.54 -0.48
C GLY A 90 11.10 9.79 -1.98
N THR A 91 11.75 8.93 -2.76
CA THR A 91 11.74 8.98 -4.22
C THR A 91 10.90 7.83 -4.76
N TRP A 92 9.72 8.16 -5.31
CA TRP A 92 8.84 7.19 -5.93
C TRP A 92 9.25 6.99 -7.40
N TYR A 93 9.48 5.76 -7.81
CA TYR A 93 9.79 5.43 -9.19
C TYR A 93 8.52 4.97 -9.90
N THR A 94 8.23 5.54 -11.07
CA THR A 94 7.02 5.19 -11.83
C THR A 94 7.26 5.25 -13.33
N SER A 95 6.55 4.41 -14.08
CA SER A 95 6.43 4.46 -15.53
C SER A 95 4.97 4.61 -15.91
N TRP A 96 4.66 5.33 -16.98
CA TRP A 96 3.29 5.58 -17.43
C TRP A 96 3.17 5.67 -18.95
N GLY A 97 1.93 5.55 -19.45
CA GLY A 97 1.59 5.56 -20.86
C GLY A 97 1.99 4.25 -21.57
N PRO A 98 2.22 4.26 -22.88
CA PRO A 98 2.48 3.04 -23.66
C PRO A 98 3.68 2.21 -23.22
N LYS A 99 4.66 2.83 -22.57
CA LYS A 99 5.81 2.12 -21.99
C LYS A 99 5.42 1.28 -20.77
N ALA A 100 4.33 1.62 -20.11
CA ALA A 100 3.87 0.92 -18.92
C ALA A 100 3.09 -0.37 -19.21
N ASP A 101 2.89 -0.73 -20.46
CA ASP A 101 2.25 -2.00 -20.83
C ASP A 101 3.15 -3.20 -20.52
N ILE A 102 4.47 -2.99 -20.53
CA ILE A 102 5.45 -4.03 -20.24
C ILE A 102 6.29 -3.59 -19.04
N TYR A 103 6.38 -4.45 -18.03
CA TYR A 103 7.16 -4.16 -16.85
C TYR A 103 8.66 -4.13 -17.16
N ASN A 104 9.25 -2.96 -17.01
CA ASN A 104 10.70 -2.77 -17.09
C ASN A 104 11.15 -1.74 -16.04
N PRO A 105 11.74 -2.15 -14.91
CA PRO A 105 12.13 -1.24 -13.84
C PRO A 105 13.20 -0.22 -14.25
N ASP A 106 13.93 -0.45 -15.35
CA ASP A 106 14.94 0.48 -15.87
C ASP A 106 14.29 1.68 -16.61
N ASP A 107 13.05 1.54 -17.05
CA ASP A 107 12.28 2.62 -17.72
C ASP A 107 11.52 3.54 -16.74
N MET A 108 11.64 3.29 -15.44
CA MET A 108 10.98 4.10 -14.42
C MET A 108 11.68 5.45 -14.24
N LEU A 109 10.89 6.49 -14.11
CA LEU A 109 11.34 7.84 -13.79
C LEU A 109 11.27 8.07 -12.28
N ALA A 110 12.29 8.74 -11.76
CA ALA A 110 12.33 9.15 -10.36
C ALA A 110 11.41 10.34 -10.12
N VAL A 111 10.52 10.19 -9.15
CA VAL A 111 9.54 11.22 -8.73
C VAL A 111 9.83 11.57 -7.26
N PRO A 112 10.48 12.70 -6.98
CA PRO A 112 10.89 13.06 -5.63
C PRO A 112 9.71 13.54 -4.77
N GLU A 113 9.96 13.58 -3.46
CA GLU A 113 9.09 14.17 -2.45
C GLU A 113 8.59 15.56 -2.86
N GLY A 114 7.32 15.88 -2.55
CA GLY A 114 6.65 17.13 -2.92
C GLY A 114 6.04 17.12 -4.32
N THR A 115 6.31 16.09 -5.15
CA THR A 115 5.76 16.05 -6.50
C THR A 115 4.28 15.70 -6.49
N PHE A 116 3.51 16.43 -7.31
CA PHE A 116 2.12 16.15 -7.61
C PHE A 116 1.98 15.43 -8.96
N ILE A 117 1.12 14.40 -9.01
CA ILE A 117 0.83 13.64 -10.23
C ILE A 117 -0.68 13.58 -10.41
N TYR A 118 -1.16 13.95 -11.58
CA TYR A 118 -2.50 13.60 -12.05
C TYR A 118 -2.41 12.32 -12.88
N GLN A 119 -3.12 11.30 -12.46
CA GLN A 119 -3.24 10.02 -13.15
C GLN A 119 -4.65 9.93 -13.74
N PRO A 120 -4.79 9.94 -15.09
CA PRO A 120 -6.11 9.86 -15.72
C PRO A 120 -6.76 8.50 -15.50
N PRO A 121 -8.09 8.41 -15.66
CA PRO A 121 -8.75 7.11 -15.79
C PRO A 121 -8.08 6.27 -16.87
N GLU A 122 -7.96 4.97 -16.62
CA GLU A 122 -7.37 3.99 -17.55
C GLU A 122 -5.91 4.29 -17.96
N GLY A 123 -5.25 5.23 -17.27
CA GLY A 123 -3.83 5.52 -17.47
C GLY A 123 -2.96 4.36 -17.02
N HIS A 124 -2.34 3.65 -17.97
CA HIS A 124 -1.44 2.53 -17.68
C HIS A 124 -0.20 3.00 -16.95
N HIS A 125 0.16 2.30 -15.89
CA HIS A 125 1.34 2.62 -15.07
C HIS A 125 1.78 1.43 -14.23
N TYR A 126 2.98 1.54 -13.68
CA TYR A 126 3.49 0.74 -12.59
C TYR A 126 4.51 1.58 -11.79
N ASP A 127 4.78 1.17 -10.56
CA ASP A 127 5.54 1.96 -9.61
C ASP A 127 6.33 1.09 -8.64
N MET A 128 7.35 1.68 -8.00
CA MET A 128 8.07 1.05 -6.89
C MET A 128 8.85 2.04 -6.02
N ALA A 129 9.12 1.62 -4.80
CA ALA A 129 10.20 2.13 -3.97
C ALA A 129 11.44 1.30 -4.23
N LYS A 130 12.58 1.93 -4.60
CA LYS A 130 13.83 1.19 -4.83
C LYS A 130 14.58 0.97 -3.51
N ASP A 131 15.34 1.94 -3.09
CA ASP A 131 16.32 1.77 -2.00
C ASP A 131 15.83 2.32 -0.66
N GLU A 132 14.77 3.10 -0.65
CA GLU A 132 14.21 3.77 0.53
C GLU A 132 12.71 3.57 0.65
N GLU A 133 12.16 3.82 1.85
CA GLU A 133 10.72 3.86 2.07
C GLU A 133 10.10 5.06 1.36
N VAL A 134 9.02 4.81 0.64
CA VAL A 134 8.24 5.83 -0.05
C VAL A 134 6.83 5.90 0.52
N ILE A 135 6.34 7.11 0.74
CA ILE A 135 4.96 7.36 1.13
C ILE A 135 4.29 8.25 0.09
N VAL A 136 3.16 7.80 -0.44
CA VAL A 136 2.32 8.60 -1.34
C VAL A 136 0.94 8.79 -0.75
N GLN A 137 0.37 9.98 -0.93
CA GLN A 137 -1.05 10.24 -0.67
C GLN A 137 -1.81 10.27 -1.99
N ILE A 138 -2.93 9.58 -2.02
CA ILE A 138 -3.78 9.46 -3.21
C ILE A 138 -5.18 9.92 -2.86
N MET A 139 -5.71 10.80 -3.71
CA MET A 139 -7.11 11.25 -3.66
C MET A 139 -7.81 10.83 -4.95
N GLY A 140 -9.10 10.55 -4.86
CA GLY A 140 -9.90 10.20 -6.03
C GLY A 140 -11.38 10.08 -5.71
N MET A 141 -12.15 9.73 -6.73
CA MET A 141 -13.57 9.41 -6.59
C MET A 141 -13.75 7.90 -6.73
N GLY A 142 -14.36 7.27 -5.73
CA GLY A 142 -14.73 5.87 -5.78
C GLY A 142 -16.09 5.63 -6.46
N PRO A 143 -16.42 4.37 -6.79
CA PRO A 143 -15.62 3.17 -6.58
C PRO A 143 -14.44 3.05 -7.56
N VAL A 144 -13.29 2.60 -7.06
CA VAL A 144 -12.10 2.37 -7.86
C VAL A 144 -11.96 0.89 -8.17
N ILE A 145 -11.80 0.57 -9.47
CA ILE A 145 -11.44 -0.78 -9.93
C ILE A 145 -10.01 -0.72 -10.46
N THR A 146 -9.18 -1.65 -9.97
CA THR A 146 -7.81 -1.85 -10.47
C THR A 146 -7.77 -3.02 -11.43
N THR A 147 -7.28 -2.81 -12.64
CA THR A 147 -7.14 -3.84 -13.66
C THR A 147 -5.65 -4.08 -13.96
N GLN A 148 -5.21 -5.32 -13.81
CA GLN A 148 -3.84 -5.71 -14.14
C GLN A 148 -3.69 -5.85 -15.66
N ILE A 149 -2.54 -5.43 -16.19
CA ILE A 149 -2.17 -5.61 -17.60
C ILE A 149 -1.38 -6.92 -17.71
N PRO A 150 -1.87 -7.90 -18.50
CA PRO A 150 -1.18 -9.18 -18.67
C PRO A 150 0.26 -9.00 -19.20
N GLN A 151 1.20 -9.70 -18.59
CA GLN A 151 2.60 -9.64 -19.01
C GLN A 151 2.94 -10.82 -19.94
N PRO A 152 3.84 -10.62 -20.91
CA PRO A 152 4.29 -11.70 -21.78
C PRO A 152 4.85 -12.88 -20.98
N GLY A 153 4.34 -14.09 -21.23
CA GLY A 153 4.83 -15.32 -20.60
C GLY A 153 4.27 -15.64 -19.20
N GLN A 154 3.23 -14.94 -18.76
CA GLN A 154 2.46 -15.26 -17.55
C GLN A 154 1.14 -15.93 -17.88
#